data_34ed4b6b68e33ce0f04b81c0489ff24d
#
_entry.id   34ed4b6b68e33ce0f04b81c0489ff24d
#
_cell.length_a   1.000
_cell.length_b   1.000
_cell.length_c   1.000
_cell.angle_alpha   90.00
_cell.angle_beta   90.00
_cell.angle_gamma   90.00
#
_symmetry.space_group_name_H-M   'P 1'
#
loop_
_entity.id
_entity.type
_entity.pdbx_description
1 polymer ?
#
loop_
_entity_poly.entity_id
_entity_poly.type
_entity_poly.pdbx_seq_one_letter_code
_entity_poly.pdbx_strand_id
1 'polypeptide(L)'
;MILPGWMINQVPDKYFDLIINMRSMMEMSLAIIDFYFDHIHRTVKKNGLFACFNRYHKKSHSEEDIIMKNYPFDEFWIPLISQTSIYQNHIHDLILRRQEKKSEFHIKDILKSLPPF
;
A
#
# COMPACT_ATOMS: atom_id res chain seq x y z
N MET A 1 -5.51 8.38 -20.29
CA MET A 1 -6.04 9.61 -19.66
C MET A 1 -5.42 9.76 -18.28
N ILE A 2 -4.98 10.97 -17.96
CA ILE A 2 -4.42 11.29 -16.64
C ILE A 2 -5.48 12.04 -15.86
N LEU A 3 -5.77 11.60 -14.63
CA LEU A 3 -6.71 12.24 -13.73
C LEU A 3 -6.00 12.70 -12.45
N PRO A 4 -6.38 13.87 -11.89
CA PRO A 4 -5.87 14.28 -10.58
C PRO A 4 -6.25 13.28 -9.49
N GLY A 5 -5.39 13.13 -8.49
CA GLY A 5 -5.61 12.18 -7.39
C GLY A 5 -6.91 12.39 -6.62
N TRP A 6 -7.40 13.65 -6.52
CA TRP A 6 -8.67 13.93 -5.83
C TRP A 6 -9.90 13.40 -6.57
N MET A 7 -9.74 12.99 -7.83
CA MET A 7 -10.84 12.39 -8.61
C MET A 7 -10.97 10.88 -8.40
N ILE A 8 -10.17 10.28 -7.53
CA ILE A 8 -10.22 8.84 -7.31
C ILE A 8 -11.60 8.37 -6.78
N ASN A 9 -12.33 9.23 -6.09
CA ASN A 9 -13.68 8.93 -5.62
C ASN A 9 -14.68 8.72 -6.77
N GLN A 10 -14.37 9.17 -7.97
CA GLN A 10 -15.19 8.99 -9.18
C GLN A 10 -14.85 7.67 -9.90
N VAL A 11 -13.77 7.00 -9.53
CA VAL A 11 -13.40 5.70 -10.11
C VAL A 11 -14.33 4.63 -9.53
N PRO A 12 -14.94 3.78 -10.37
CA PRO A 12 -15.82 2.69 -9.92
C PRO A 12 -15.09 1.67 -9.05
N ASP A 13 -15.84 0.91 -8.27
CA ASP A 13 -15.32 -0.24 -7.56
C ASP A 13 -14.78 -1.29 -8.55
N LYS A 14 -13.73 -2.02 -8.14
CA LYS A 14 -13.15 -3.11 -8.92
C LYS A 14 -12.82 -2.70 -10.36
N TYR A 15 -12.15 -1.59 -10.50
CA TYR A 15 -11.83 -0.98 -11.80
C TYR A 15 -10.41 -1.28 -12.29
N PHE A 16 -9.42 -1.24 -11.39
CA PHE A 16 -8.01 -1.36 -11.76
C PHE A 16 -7.50 -2.80 -11.67
N ASP A 17 -6.72 -3.20 -12.67
CA ASP A 17 -5.95 -4.44 -12.65
C ASP A 17 -4.65 -4.30 -11.84
N LEU A 18 -4.09 -3.09 -11.81
CA LEU A 18 -2.84 -2.78 -11.12
C LEU A 18 -2.87 -1.35 -10.61
N ILE A 19 -2.52 -1.19 -9.33
CA ILE A 19 -2.19 0.11 -8.74
C ILE A 19 -0.73 0.08 -8.31
N ILE A 20 -0.02 1.15 -8.60
CA ILE A 20 1.38 1.31 -8.19
C ILE A 20 1.49 2.56 -7.31
N ASN A 21 2.13 2.42 -6.16
CA ASN A 21 2.58 3.54 -5.35
C ASN A 21 4.08 3.38 -5.10
N MET A 22 4.85 4.29 -5.67
CA MET A 22 6.29 4.27 -5.57
C MET A 22 6.77 5.54 -4.89
N ARG A 23 7.28 5.41 -3.67
CA ARG A 23 7.93 6.48 -2.91
C ARG A 23 7.06 7.72 -2.67
N SER A 24 5.74 7.58 -2.73
CA SER A 24 4.84 8.72 -2.53
C SER A 24 4.03 8.64 -1.23
N MET A 25 3.60 7.46 -0.79
CA MET A 25 2.90 7.31 0.49
C MET A 25 3.76 7.76 1.68
N MET A 26 5.05 7.51 1.62
CA MET A 26 5.99 7.93 2.67
C MET A 26 6.07 9.45 2.86
N GLU A 27 5.56 10.23 1.91
CA GLU A 27 5.51 11.69 1.98
C GLU A 27 4.12 12.23 2.38
N MET A 28 3.14 11.36 2.50
CA MET A 28 1.76 11.72 2.81
C MET A 28 1.53 11.79 4.32
N SER A 29 0.52 12.55 4.75
CA SER A 29 0.01 12.47 6.12
C SER A 29 -0.70 11.14 6.36
N LEU A 30 -0.84 10.73 7.62
CA LEU A 30 -1.56 9.50 7.97
C LEU A 30 -3.02 9.54 7.49
N ALA A 31 -3.67 10.69 7.58
CA ALA A 31 -5.06 10.85 7.11
C ALA A 31 -5.18 10.63 5.59
N ILE A 32 -4.21 11.12 4.82
CA ILE A 32 -4.20 10.93 3.36
C ILE A 32 -3.89 9.47 3.01
N ILE A 33 -3.00 8.82 3.73
CA ILE A 33 -2.72 7.39 3.55
C ILE A 33 -4.00 6.58 3.77
N ASP A 34 -4.73 6.82 4.85
CA ASP A 34 -6.00 6.15 5.14
C ASP A 34 -7.01 6.36 4.01
N PHE A 35 -7.15 7.59 3.53
CA PHE A 35 -8.02 7.94 2.40
C PHE A 35 -7.67 7.13 1.15
N TYR A 36 -6.40 7.06 0.77
CA TYR A 36 -5.98 6.31 -0.41
C TYR A 36 -6.12 4.80 -0.21
N PHE A 37 -5.86 4.27 0.96
CA PHE A 37 -6.05 2.83 1.21
C PHE A 37 -7.51 2.42 1.07
N ASP A 38 -8.46 3.23 1.53
CA ASP A 38 -9.89 2.96 1.33
C ASP A 38 -10.21 2.83 -0.15
N HIS A 39 -9.66 3.72 -0.98
CA HIS A 39 -9.85 3.67 -2.43
C HIS A 39 -9.09 2.54 -3.10
N ILE A 40 -7.88 2.23 -2.66
CA ILE A 40 -7.11 1.08 -3.18
C ILE A 40 -7.88 -0.22 -2.92
N HIS A 41 -8.37 -0.42 -1.69
CA HIS A 41 -9.17 -1.60 -1.34
C HIS A 41 -10.41 -1.74 -2.22
N ARG A 42 -11.05 -0.62 -2.52
CA ARG A 42 -12.30 -0.56 -3.28
C ARG A 42 -12.08 -0.76 -4.79
N THR A 43 -11.04 -0.14 -5.34
CA THR A 43 -10.87 0.00 -6.79
C THR A 43 -10.04 -1.08 -7.46
N VAL A 44 -9.25 -1.86 -6.70
CA VAL A 44 -8.51 -2.98 -7.26
C VAL A 44 -9.47 -4.15 -7.50
N LYS A 45 -9.43 -4.71 -8.70
CA LYS A 45 -10.21 -5.90 -9.07
C LYS A 45 -9.79 -7.12 -8.26
N LYS A 46 -10.69 -8.10 -8.17
CA LYS A 46 -10.30 -9.47 -7.77
C LYS A 46 -9.15 -9.94 -8.66
N ASN A 47 -8.13 -10.52 -8.05
CA ASN A 47 -6.86 -10.93 -8.68
C ASN A 47 -6.03 -9.77 -9.24
N GLY A 48 -6.45 -8.53 -9.06
CA GLY A 48 -5.65 -7.36 -9.34
C GLY A 48 -4.50 -7.20 -8.35
N LEU A 49 -3.54 -6.37 -8.71
CA LEU A 49 -2.30 -6.19 -7.95
C LEU A 49 -2.18 -4.79 -7.38
N PHE A 50 -1.56 -4.70 -6.20
CA PHE A 50 -1.06 -3.46 -5.65
C PHE A 50 0.45 -3.59 -5.44
N ALA A 51 1.22 -2.74 -6.11
CA ALA A 51 2.66 -2.65 -5.97
C ALA A 51 3.00 -1.42 -5.13
N CYS A 52 3.55 -1.65 -3.95
CA CYS A 52 3.85 -0.61 -2.97
C CYS A 52 5.35 -0.62 -2.66
N PHE A 53 6.06 0.41 -3.12
CA PHE A 53 7.51 0.57 -2.94
C PHE A 53 7.75 1.85 -2.15
N ASN A 54 7.94 1.71 -0.83
CA ASN A 54 8.09 2.85 0.06
C ASN A 54 9.15 2.57 1.13
N ARG A 55 9.59 3.63 1.83
CA ARG A 55 10.51 3.47 2.95
C ARG A 55 9.85 2.72 4.10
N TYR A 56 10.68 2.00 4.85
CA TYR A 56 10.23 1.43 6.13
C TYR A 56 9.75 2.48 7.11
N HIS A 57 10.44 3.62 7.13
CA HIS A 57 10.13 4.73 8.02
C HIS A 57 10.60 6.05 7.43
N LYS A 58 9.74 7.07 7.48
CA LYS A 58 10.09 8.44 7.14
C LYS A 58 9.20 9.43 7.92
N LYS A 59 9.78 10.56 8.33
CA LYS A 59 8.97 11.70 8.77
C LYS A 59 8.40 12.43 7.56
N SER A 60 7.09 12.65 7.57
CA SER A 60 6.40 13.43 6.54
C SER A 60 6.65 14.92 6.72
N HIS A 61 6.22 15.73 5.75
CA HIS A 61 6.28 17.19 5.87
C HIS A 61 5.46 17.73 7.05
N SER A 62 4.46 17.00 7.51
CA SER A 62 3.64 17.32 8.69
C SER A 62 4.25 16.81 10.00
N GLU A 63 5.52 16.38 9.99
CA GLU A 63 6.25 15.83 11.14
C GLU A 63 5.66 14.52 11.70
N GLU A 64 4.78 13.87 10.97
CA GLU A 64 4.25 12.56 11.34
C GLU A 64 5.24 11.45 10.97
N ASP A 65 5.33 10.42 11.82
CA ASP A 65 6.11 9.22 11.51
C ASP A 65 5.29 8.31 10.58
N ILE A 66 5.76 8.17 9.36
CA ILE A 66 5.16 7.29 8.37
C ILE A 66 5.93 5.98 8.35
N ILE A 67 5.30 4.92 8.81
CA ILE A 67 5.93 3.62 9.02
C ILE A 67 5.16 2.58 8.21
N MET A 68 5.83 1.90 7.28
CA MET A 68 5.17 0.94 6.36
C MET A 68 4.45 -0.17 7.11
N LYS A 69 5.03 -0.69 8.20
CA LYS A 69 4.37 -1.76 8.96
C LYS A 69 3.03 -1.37 9.57
N ASN A 70 2.73 -0.06 9.64
CA ASN A 70 1.47 0.47 10.14
C ASN A 70 0.50 0.85 9.02
N TYR A 71 0.82 0.59 7.76
CA TYR A 71 -0.10 0.85 6.65
C TYR A 71 -1.39 0.05 6.85
N PRO A 72 -2.56 0.67 6.58
CA PRO A 72 -3.85 0.08 6.93
C PRO A 72 -4.36 -0.92 5.89
N PHE A 73 -3.56 -1.92 5.55
CA PHE A 73 -3.99 -3.03 4.73
C PHE A 73 -5.12 -3.80 5.42
N ASP A 74 -6.16 -4.17 4.65
CA ASP A 74 -7.19 -5.09 5.13
C ASP A 74 -6.74 -6.57 4.99
N GLU A 75 -7.63 -7.50 5.32
CA GLU A 75 -7.33 -8.94 5.35
C GLU A 75 -7.50 -9.63 3.99
N PHE A 76 -7.79 -8.88 2.92
CA PHE A 76 -8.10 -9.43 1.61
C PHE A 76 -6.92 -9.37 0.64
N TRP A 77 -5.69 -9.32 1.15
CA TRP A 77 -4.48 -9.28 0.37
C TRP A 77 -3.63 -10.53 0.55
N ILE A 78 -3.11 -11.08 -0.57
CA ILE A 78 -2.07 -12.10 -0.56
C ILE A 78 -0.75 -11.44 -0.96
N PRO A 79 0.28 -11.49 -0.11
CA PRO A 79 1.60 -11.01 -0.49
C PRO A 79 2.25 -11.98 -1.49
N LEU A 80 2.67 -11.45 -2.64
CA LEU A 80 3.42 -12.18 -3.66
C LEU A 80 4.91 -11.92 -3.55
N ILE A 81 5.28 -10.66 -3.27
CA ILE A 81 6.67 -10.24 -3.07
C ILE A 81 6.70 -9.35 -1.82
N SER A 82 7.61 -9.63 -0.92
CA SER A 82 7.91 -8.82 0.25
C SER A 82 9.40 -8.91 0.54
N GLN A 83 10.15 -7.89 0.16
CA GLN A 83 11.60 -7.88 0.27
C GLN A 83 12.16 -6.47 0.36
N THR A 84 13.35 -6.35 0.92
CA THR A 84 14.12 -5.10 0.81
C THR A 84 14.48 -4.86 -0.65
N SER A 85 14.36 -3.63 -1.13
CA SER A 85 14.73 -3.27 -2.49
C SER A 85 16.21 -3.60 -2.75
N ILE A 86 16.49 -4.16 -3.92
CA ILE A 86 17.84 -4.55 -4.33
C ILE A 86 18.79 -3.34 -4.37
N TYR A 87 18.27 -2.18 -4.78
CA TYR A 87 19.09 -0.99 -4.99
C TYR A 87 19.11 -0.01 -3.83
N GLN A 88 18.14 -0.10 -2.92
CA GLN A 88 17.96 0.87 -1.83
C GLN A 88 17.49 0.17 -0.57
N ASN A 89 18.39 -0.08 0.36
CA ASN A 89 18.14 -0.86 1.57
C ASN A 89 17.13 -0.23 2.55
N HIS A 90 16.74 1.02 2.34
CA HIS A 90 15.73 1.71 3.15
C HIS A 90 14.32 1.65 2.53
N ILE A 91 14.19 1.06 1.34
CA ILE A 91 12.93 0.83 0.64
C ILE A 91 12.54 -0.64 0.75
N HIS A 92 11.26 -0.90 0.96
CA HIS A 92 10.69 -2.24 0.91
C HIS A 92 9.81 -2.38 -0.33
N ASP A 93 10.01 -3.46 -1.07
CA ASP A 93 9.21 -3.81 -2.24
C ASP A 93 8.13 -4.78 -1.79
N LEU A 94 6.87 -4.37 -1.92
CA LEU A 94 5.71 -5.14 -1.53
C LEU A 94 4.74 -5.21 -2.70
N ILE A 95 4.48 -6.42 -3.20
CA ILE A 95 3.49 -6.65 -4.25
C ILE A 95 2.46 -7.64 -3.73
N LEU A 96 1.20 -7.27 -3.83
CA LEU A 96 0.07 -7.97 -3.24
C LEU A 96 -1.00 -8.22 -4.29
N ARG A 97 -1.70 -9.36 -4.15
CA ARG A 97 -2.87 -9.68 -4.97
C ARG A 97 -4.15 -9.56 -4.16
N ARG A 98 -5.16 -8.92 -4.76
CA ARG A 98 -6.48 -8.75 -4.14
C ARG A 98 -7.31 -10.01 -4.21
N GLN A 99 -7.93 -10.39 -3.10
CA GLN A 99 -8.83 -11.54 -3.01
C GLN A 99 -10.24 -11.13 -2.58
N GLU A 100 -11.23 -11.99 -2.85
CA GLU A 100 -12.60 -11.83 -2.34
C GLU A 100 -12.79 -12.47 -0.97
N LYS A 101 -11.91 -13.40 -0.60
CA LYS A 101 -11.94 -14.08 0.70
C LYS A 101 -10.81 -13.56 1.57
N LYS A 102 -11.02 -13.56 2.88
CA LYS A 102 -9.95 -13.27 3.84
C LYS A 102 -8.79 -14.22 3.61
N SER A 103 -7.57 -13.67 3.55
CA SER A 103 -6.37 -14.45 3.43
C SER A 103 -6.09 -15.23 4.73
N GLU A 104 -5.65 -16.49 4.61
CA GLU A 104 -5.12 -17.26 5.73
C GLU A 104 -3.79 -16.66 6.22
N PHE A 105 -3.07 -15.97 5.33
CA PHE A 105 -1.84 -15.27 5.65
C PHE A 105 -2.18 -13.79 5.88
N HIS A 106 -2.12 -13.36 7.13
CA HIS A 106 -2.36 -11.97 7.46
C HIS A 106 -1.19 -11.11 6.99
N ILE A 107 -1.47 -10.22 6.04
CA ILE A 107 -0.49 -9.21 5.62
C ILE A 107 0.08 -8.44 6.82
N LYS A 108 -0.73 -8.21 7.84
CA LYS A 108 -0.29 -7.53 9.07
C LYS A 108 0.79 -8.28 9.82
N ASP A 109 0.81 -9.60 9.80
CA ASP A 109 1.87 -10.39 10.44
C ASP A 109 3.20 -10.24 9.70
N ILE A 110 3.15 -10.18 8.37
CA ILE A 110 4.33 -9.88 7.55
C ILE A 110 4.83 -8.47 7.84
N LEU A 111 3.93 -7.49 7.88
CA LEU A 111 4.29 -6.10 8.14
C LEU A 111 4.89 -5.91 9.53
N LYS A 112 4.40 -6.61 10.55
CA LYS A 112 4.96 -6.55 11.90
C LYS A 112 6.42 -7.00 11.97
N SER A 113 6.86 -7.83 11.04
CA SER A 113 8.26 -8.28 10.96
C SER A 113 9.19 -7.24 10.35
N LEU A 114 8.66 -6.16 9.79
CA LEU A 114 9.43 -5.12 9.12
C LEU A 114 10.01 -4.11 10.13
N PRO A 115 11.19 -3.53 9.83
CA PRO A 115 11.70 -2.41 10.63
C PRO A 115 10.78 -1.17 10.54
N PRO A 116 10.87 -0.22 11.48
CA PRO A 116 11.75 -0.25 12.66
C PRO A 116 11.25 -1.23 13.71
N PHE A 117 12.20 -1.88 14.32
CA PHE A 117 11.93 -2.87 15.39
C PHE A 117 11.69 -2.20 16.73
#